data_a06ac8f7503519f058d0853251d1844e
#
_entry.id   a06ac8f7503519f058d0853251d1844e
#
_cell.length_a   1.000
_cell.length_b   1.000
_cell.length_c   1.000
_cell.angle_alpha   90.00
_cell.angle_beta   90.00
_cell.angle_gamma   90.00
#
_symmetry.space_group_name_H-M   'P 1'
#
loop_
_entity.id
_entity.type
_entity.pdbx_description
1 polymer ?
#
loop_
_entity_poly.entity_id
_entity_poly.type
_entity_poly.pdbx_seq_one_letter_code
_entity_poly.pdbx_strand_id
1 'polypeptide(L)'
;MNIGKFILRRLSLQIFVLIGLTMFTFLLMFGLPGDPAALLFSAGGIAAGMDEYHAFRAKWGLDLPMWKQYLNFVGNLLRGDMGTSLVTRAPIFDDLKAYFPATIELAFVSFIFATVMGIPLGIISALKRNSWVDHTIRAVSLFGVSMPIFWLAIIMLIIFYYYLGIVPSSQRIDLDMEIPKQITGFYLIDTLATGYWDGFFNSVHHLMLPSFILGFSVVGLLARVT
;
A
#
# COMPACT_ATOMS: atom_id res chain seq x y z
N MET A 1 5.18 32.42 16.94
CA MET A 1 5.60 31.81 15.66
C MET A 1 4.43 31.93 14.68
N ASN A 2 4.59 32.61 13.56
CA ASN A 2 3.49 32.89 12.63
C ASN A 2 3.12 31.58 11.90
N ILE A 3 1.98 30.97 12.21
CA ILE A 3 1.53 29.67 11.68
C ILE A 3 1.59 29.66 10.14
N GLY A 4 1.23 30.77 9.49
CA GLY A 4 1.31 30.89 8.03
C GLY A 4 2.75 30.74 7.48
N LYS A 5 3.74 31.36 8.12
CA LYS A 5 5.15 31.21 7.73
C LYS A 5 5.65 29.78 7.96
N PHE A 6 5.20 29.12 9.00
CA PHE A 6 5.54 27.73 9.28
C PHE A 6 4.98 26.79 8.22
N ILE A 7 3.69 26.92 7.89
CA ILE A 7 3.02 26.13 6.85
C ILE A 7 3.68 26.35 5.49
N LEU A 8 3.91 27.63 5.11
CA LEU A 8 4.52 27.96 3.81
C LEU A 8 5.93 27.37 3.68
N ARG A 9 6.75 27.47 4.73
CA ARG A 9 8.10 26.85 4.75
C ARG A 9 8.03 25.33 4.63
N ARG A 10 7.04 24.70 5.26
CA ARG A 10 6.87 23.24 5.22
C ARG A 10 6.41 22.77 3.85
N LEU A 11 5.48 23.47 3.23
CA LEU A 11 5.01 23.21 1.87
C LEU A 11 6.13 23.40 0.83
N SER A 12 6.92 24.48 0.94
CA SER A 12 8.03 24.69 0.03
C SER A 12 9.10 23.57 0.13
N LEU A 13 9.42 23.12 1.34
CA LEU A 13 10.34 21.97 1.52
C LEU A 13 9.78 20.69 0.91
N GLN A 14 8.47 20.45 1.03
CA GLN A 14 7.84 19.27 0.42
C GLN A 14 7.90 19.28 -1.11
N ILE A 15 7.81 20.46 -1.75
CA ILE A 15 7.98 20.56 -3.20
C ILE A 15 9.39 20.09 -3.63
N PHE A 16 10.44 20.49 -2.91
CA PHE A 16 11.79 20.01 -3.18
C PHE A 16 11.93 18.49 -2.99
N VAL A 17 11.30 17.95 -1.95
CA VAL A 17 11.28 16.49 -1.72
C VAL A 17 10.55 15.77 -2.85
N LEU A 18 9.41 16.29 -3.30
CA LEU A 18 8.65 15.70 -4.42
C LEU A 18 9.44 15.75 -5.73
N ILE A 19 10.11 16.87 -6.02
CA ILE A 19 10.98 16.98 -7.22
C ILE A 19 12.13 15.97 -7.11
N GLY A 20 12.79 15.89 -5.95
CA GLY A 20 13.86 14.92 -5.72
C GLY A 20 13.39 13.48 -5.88
N LEU A 21 12.22 13.15 -5.33
CA LEU A 21 11.63 11.82 -5.42
C LEU A 21 11.24 11.46 -6.86
N THR A 22 10.58 12.36 -7.59
CA THR A 22 10.19 12.12 -8.98
C THR A 22 11.43 12.00 -9.89
N MET A 23 12.46 12.82 -9.65
CA MET A 23 13.71 12.75 -10.39
C MET A 23 14.46 11.43 -10.10
N PHE A 24 14.52 11.02 -8.84
CA PHE A 24 15.14 9.76 -8.44
C PHE A 24 14.41 8.56 -9.04
N THR A 25 13.09 8.53 -8.95
CA THR A 25 12.26 7.46 -9.55
C THR A 25 12.42 7.41 -11.06
N PHE A 26 12.43 8.59 -11.72
CA PHE A 26 12.66 8.67 -13.15
C PHE A 26 14.05 8.12 -13.53
N LEU A 27 15.10 8.50 -12.80
CA LEU A 27 16.46 8.01 -13.06
C LEU A 27 16.58 6.50 -12.82
N LEU A 28 15.91 5.95 -11.83
CA LEU A 28 15.86 4.50 -11.63
C LEU A 28 15.15 3.78 -12.77
N MET A 29 14.09 4.35 -13.31
CA MET A 29 13.29 3.71 -14.36
C MET A 29 13.96 3.82 -15.74
N PHE A 30 14.49 5.00 -16.08
CA PHE A 30 15.01 5.30 -17.40
C PHE A 30 16.55 5.41 -17.48
N GLY A 31 17.23 5.46 -16.34
CA GLY A 31 18.69 5.53 -16.26
C GLY A 31 19.38 4.17 -16.16
N LEU A 32 18.63 3.10 -15.86
CA LEU A 32 19.16 1.73 -15.88
C LEU A 32 19.36 1.28 -17.33
N PRO A 33 20.38 0.46 -17.59
CA PRO A 33 20.57 -0.11 -18.91
C PRO A 33 19.40 -1.03 -19.26
N GLY A 34 18.63 -0.64 -20.26
CA GLY A 34 17.43 -1.33 -20.74
C GLY A 34 16.50 -0.35 -21.42
N ASP A 35 15.80 -0.80 -22.43
CA ASP A 35 14.76 0.01 -23.08
C ASP A 35 13.41 -0.30 -22.44
N PRO A 36 12.75 0.67 -21.76
CA PRO A 36 11.42 0.46 -21.17
C PRO A 36 10.39 -0.01 -22.20
N ALA A 37 10.49 0.44 -23.46
CA ALA A 37 9.64 -0.05 -24.52
C ALA A 37 9.91 -1.53 -24.82
N ALA A 38 11.18 -1.93 -24.91
CA ALA A 38 11.54 -3.33 -25.14
C ALA A 38 11.03 -4.27 -24.03
N LEU A 39 11.06 -3.82 -22.77
CA LEU A 39 10.51 -4.58 -21.63
C LEU A 39 9.00 -4.80 -21.77
N LEU A 40 8.24 -3.79 -22.19
CA LEU A 40 6.79 -3.89 -22.42
C LEU A 40 6.47 -4.90 -23.52
N PHE A 41 7.20 -4.83 -24.62
CA PHE A 41 6.91 -5.64 -25.80
C PHE A 41 7.49 -7.06 -25.68
N SER A 42 8.61 -7.28 -24.97
CA SER A 42 9.19 -8.61 -24.75
C SER A 42 8.48 -9.40 -23.64
N ALA A 43 8.17 -8.79 -22.52
CA ALA A 43 7.52 -9.46 -21.38
C ALA A 43 6.07 -9.85 -21.66
N GLY A 44 5.46 -9.27 -22.68
CA GLY A 44 4.05 -9.45 -22.96
C GLY A 44 3.69 -10.50 -23.99
N GLY A 45 4.66 -11.21 -24.58
CA GLY A 45 4.36 -12.18 -25.64
C GLY A 45 3.64 -11.57 -26.86
N ILE A 46 3.57 -10.24 -26.94
CA ILE A 46 3.04 -9.57 -28.12
C ILE A 46 4.18 -9.58 -29.13
N ALA A 47 4.01 -10.29 -30.21
CA ALA A 47 4.70 -10.00 -31.45
C ALA A 47 4.15 -8.65 -31.98
N ALA A 48 4.35 -7.58 -31.20
CA ALA A 48 4.02 -6.24 -31.67
C ALA A 48 4.95 -5.94 -32.84
N GLY A 49 4.37 -5.45 -33.92
CA GLY A 49 5.14 -5.02 -35.06
C GLY A 49 6.13 -3.92 -34.66
N MET A 50 7.23 -3.83 -35.39
CA MET A 50 8.22 -2.76 -35.19
C MET A 50 7.58 -1.37 -35.20
N ASP A 51 6.49 -1.20 -35.92
CA ASP A 51 5.73 0.06 -36.01
C ASP A 51 5.08 0.46 -34.67
N GLU A 52 4.51 -0.50 -33.94
CA GLU A 52 3.91 -0.25 -32.61
C GLU A 52 4.98 0.10 -31.57
N TYR A 53 6.13 -0.57 -31.64
CA TYR A 53 7.27 -0.26 -30.79
C TYR A 53 7.78 1.17 -31.02
N HIS A 54 7.96 1.56 -32.30
CA HIS A 54 8.39 2.92 -32.65
C HIS A 54 7.33 3.97 -32.29
N ALA A 55 6.04 3.68 -32.51
CA ALA A 55 4.96 4.55 -32.11
C ALA A 55 4.91 4.77 -30.58
N PHE A 56 5.15 3.73 -29.79
CA PHE A 56 5.25 3.83 -28.33
C PHE A 56 6.45 4.72 -27.93
N ARG A 57 7.62 4.48 -28.50
CA ARG A 57 8.82 5.29 -28.22
C ARG A 57 8.60 6.77 -28.53
N ALA A 58 8.00 7.05 -29.68
CA ALA A 58 7.68 8.42 -30.10
C ALA A 58 6.64 9.08 -29.17
N LYS A 59 5.58 8.35 -28.81
CA LYS A 59 4.54 8.84 -27.90
C LYS A 59 5.09 9.25 -26.53
N TRP A 60 6.01 8.46 -25.98
CA TRP A 60 6.61 8.70 -24.66
C TRP A 60 7.88 9.52 -24.72
N GLY A 61 8.33 9.90 -25.94
CA GLY A 61 9.53 10.71 -26.14
C GLY A 61 10.82 10.03 -25.69
N LEU A 62 10.88 8.69 -25.77
CA LEU A 62 12.03 7.91 -25.32
C LEU A 62 13.29 8.15 -26.17
N ASP A 63 13.15 8.75 -27.34
CA ASP A 63 14.24 9.14 -28.23
C ASP A 63 14.80 10.54 -27.92
N LEU A 64 14.18 11.27 -26.99
CA LEU A 64 14.63 12.58 -26.58
C LEU A 64 15.77 12.51 -25.54
N PRO A 65 16.58 13.57 -25.39
CA PRO A 65 17.53 13.66 -24.28
C PRO A 65 16.84 13.48 -22.92
N MET A 66 17.49 12.83 -21.94
CA MET A 66 16.90 12.46 -20.64
C MET A 66 16.22 13.63 -19.91
N TRP A 67 16.79 14.83 -19.97
CA TRP A 67 16.18 16.00 -19.33
C TRP A 67 14.83 16.39 -19.96
N LYS A 68 14.67 16.22 -21.30
CA LYS A 68 13.38 16.44 -21.96
C LYS A 68 12.37 15.33 -21.62
N GLN A 69 12.84 14.10 -21.53
CA GLN A 69 11.98 12.98 -21.08
C GLN A 69 11.44 13.24 -19.67
N TYR A 70 12.30 13.71 -18.74
CA TYR A 70 11.88 14.07 -17.38
C TYR A 70 10.86 15.22 -17.38
N LEU A 71 11.08 16.27 -18.16
CA LEU A 71 10.12 17.37 -18.26
C LEU A 71 8.78 16.91 -18.83
N ASN A 72 8.77 16.04 -19.84
CA ASN A 72 7.56 15.44 -20.39
C ASN A 72 6.86 14.57 -19.34
N PHE A 73 7.59 13.73 -18.61
CA PHE A 73 7.06 12.90 -17.53
C PHE A 73 6.37 13.76 -16.46
N VAL A 74 7.04 14.79 -15.95
CA VAL A 74 6.46 15.70 -14.95
C VAL A 74 5.27 16.47 -15.54
N GLY A 75 5.38 16.93 -16.78
CA GLY A 75 4.30 17.64 -17.48
C GLY A 75 3.03 16.78 -17.64
N ASN A 76 3.17 15.51 -17.99
CA ASN A 76 2.08 14.57 -18.09
C ASN A 76 1.48 14.27 -16.71
N LEU A 77 2.32 14.07 -15.70
CA LEU A 77 1.87 13.84 -14.32
C LEU A 77 1.04 15.01 -13.79
N LEU A 78 1.46 16.25 -14.05
CA LEU A 78 0.71 17.46 -13.66
C LEU A 78 -0.62 17.63 -14.42
N ARG A 79 -0.76 17.00 -15.58
CA ARG A 79 -2.04 16.94 -16.35
C ARG A 79 -2.92 15.77 -15.93
N GLY A 80 -2.47 14.94 -14.97
CA GLY A 80 -3.17 13.73 -14.52
C GLY A 80 -2.93 12.49 -15.40
N ASP A 81 -2.08 12.59 -16.41
CA ASP A 81 -1.67 11.44 -17.22
C ASP A 81 -0.46 10.75 -16.54
N MET A 82 -0.75 9.66 -15.83
CA MET A 82 0.26 8.83 -15.17
C MET A 82 0.82 7.73 -16.08
N GLY A 83 0.30 7.63 -17.30
CA GLY A 83 0.68 6.59 -18.26
C GLY A 83 -0.03 5.26 -18.04
N THR A 84 0.55 4.21 -18.64
CA THR A 84 0.04 2.83 -18.58
C THR A 84 0.96 1.96 -17.74
N SER A 85 0.35 1.09 -16.94
CA SER A 85 1.06 0.10 -16.12
C SER A 85 1.77 -0.92 -17.01
N LEU A 86 3.02 -1.22 -16.68
CA LEU A 86 3.79 -2.28 -17.36
C LEU A 86 3.28 -3.69 -17.02
N VAL A 87 2.58 -3.82 -15.89
CA VAL A 87 2.09 -5.11 -15.38
C VAL A 87 0.67 -5.39 -15.85
N THR A 88 -0.25 -4.47 -15.59
CA THR A 88 -1.69 -4.64 -15.90
C THR A 88 -2.05 -4.18 -17.30
N ARG A 89 -1.21 -3.34 -17.93
CA ARG A 89 -1.45 -2.66 -19.22
C ARG A 89 -2.66 -1.73 -19.24
N ALA A 90 -3.26 -1.51 -18.09
CA ALA A 90 -4.31 -0.53 -17.88
C ALA A 90 -3.71 0.86 -17.60
N PRO A 91 -4.47 1.95 -17.75
CA PRO A 91 -4.08 3.25 -17.24
C PRO A 91 -3.75 3.17 -15.75
N ILE A 92 -2.61 3.73 -15.32
CA ILE A 92 -2.18 3.68 -13.91
C ILE A 92 -3.24 4.28 -12.97
N PHE A 93 -3.97 5.28 -13.45
CA PHE A 93 -5.05 5.89 -12.68
C PHE A 93 -6.21 4.92 -12.37
N ASP A 94 -6.51 4.00 -13.28
CA ASP A 94 -7.54 2.98 -13.07
C ASP A 94 -7.05 1.91 -12.07
N ASP A 95 -5.79 1.50 -12.17
CA ASP A 95 -5.16 0.63 -11.16
C ASP A 95 -5.19 1.29 -9.77
N LEU A 96 -4.85 2.58 -9.67
CA LEU A 96 -4.92 3.31 -8.42
C LEU A 96 -6.34 3.34 -7.86
N LYS A 97 -7.35 3.63 -8.67
CA LYS A 97 -8.74 3.59 -8.23
C LYS A 97 -9.18 2.22 -7.73
N ALA A 98 -8.67 1.15 -8.34
CA ALA A 98 -9.03 -0.21 -7.96
C ALA A 98 -8.35 -0.66 -6.66
N TYR A 99 -7.05 -0.34 -6.49
CA TYR A 99 -6.25 -0.89 -5.39
C TYR A 99 -6.05 0.07 -4.20
N PHE A 100 -6.11 1.38 -4.43
CA PHE A 100 -5.88 2.38 -3.38
C PHE A 100 -6.91 2.32 -2.24
N PRO A 101 -8.23 2.15 -2.51
CA PRO A 101 -9.21 1.99 -1.45
C PRO A 101 -8.93 0.78 -0.56
N ALA A 102 -8.53 -0.36 -1.16
CA ALA A 102 -8.18 -1.56 -0.40
C ALA A 102 -6.99 -1.33 0.56
N THR A 103 -5.98 -0.60 0.10
CA THR A 103 -4.80 -0.27 0.90
C THR A 103 -5.16 0.65 2.07
N ILE A 104 -5.99 1.67 1.83
CA ILE A 104 -6.44 2.58 2.89
C ILE A 104 -7.34 1.85 3.89
N GLU A 105 -8.25 1.00 3.43
CA GLU A 105 -9.14 0.21 4.29
C GLU A 105 -8.32 -0.69 5.24
N LEU A 106 -7.36 -1.41 4.69
CA LEU A 106 -6.43 -2.24 5.47
C LEU A 106 -5.61 -1.39 6.47
N ALA A 107 -5.05 -0.27 6.03
CA ALA A 107 -4.27 0.61 6.90
C ALA A 107 -5.11 1.18 8.05
N PHE A 108 -6.36 1.57 7.77
CA PHE A 108 -7.27 2.11 8.77
C PHE A 108 -7.68 1.06 9.80
N VAL A 109 -8.06 -0.14 9.35
CA VAL A 109 -8.42 -1.25 10.25
C VAL A 109 -7.22 -1.68 11.10
N SER A 110 -6.03 -1.75 10.48
CA SER A 110 -4.78 -2.06 11.20
C SER A 110 -4.45 -1.00 12.27
N PHE A 111 -4.68 0.27 11.96
CA PHE A 111 -4.46 1.38 12.90
C PHE A 111 -5.44 1.35 14.07
N ILE A 112 -6.72 1.07 13.80
CA ILE A 112 -7.73 0.87 14.86
C ILE A 112 -7.31 -0.29 15.76
N PHE A 113 -6.95 -1.44 15.18
CA PHE A 113 -6.47 -2.60 15.94
C PHE A 113 -5.26 -2.23 16.81
N ALA A 114 -4.26 -1.58 16.23
CA ALA A 114 -3.06 -1.17 16.94
C ALA A 114 -3.35 -0.22 18.10
N THR A 115 -4.29 0.70 17.92
CA THR A 115 -4.69 1.68 18.95
C THR A 115 -5.46 1.02 20.08
N VAL A 116 -6.45 0.18 19.74
CA VAL A 116 -7.30 -0.53 20.71
C VAL A 116 -6.50 -1.52 21.54
N MET A 117 -5.46 -2.13 20.97
CA MET A 117 -4.60 -3.07 21.70
C MET A 117 -3.40 -2.38 22.35
N GLY A 118 -2.75 -1.47 21.64
CA GLY A 118 -1.48 -0.86 22.07
C GLY A 118 -1.63 0.05 23.27
N ILE A 119 -2.64 0.93 23.26
CA ILE A 119 -2.86 1.87 24.38
C ILE A 119 -3.18 1.13 25.69
N PRO A 120 -4.15 0.18 25.75
CA PRO A 120 -4.41 -0.55 26.99
C PRO A 120 -3.20 -1.37 27.47
N LEU A 121 -2.46 -2.01 26.54
CA LEU A 121 -1.26 -2.74 26.91
C LEU A 121 -0.19 -1.82 27.50
N GLY A 122 0.01 -0.62 26.95
CA GLY A 122 0.92 0.38 27.49
C GLY A 122 0.51 0.84 28.89
N ILE A 123 -0.78 1.13 29.10
CA ILE A 123 -1.32 1.51 30.42
C ILE A 123 -1.11 0.36 31.43
N ILE A 124 -1.42 -0.88 31.06
CA ILE A 124 -1.24 -2.05 31.94
C ILE A 124 0.25 -2.24 32.29
N SER A 125 1.15 -2.08 31.31
CA SER A 125 2.60 -2.15 31.52
C SER A 125 3.06 -1.07 32.50
N ALA A 126 2.58 0.15 32.35
CA ALA A 126 2.90 1.26 33.25
C ALA A 126 2.38 1.05 34.68
N LEU A 127 1.13 0.61 34.83
CA LEU A 127 0.50 0.35 36.14
C LEU A 127 1.15 -0.84 36.86
N LYS A 128 1.61 -1.85 36.13
CA LYS A 128 2.28 -3.06 36.66
C LYS A 128 3.77 -3.03 36.44
N ARG A 129 4.40 -1.87 36.51
CA ARG A 129 5.83 -1.68 36.27
C ARG A 129 6.70 -2.66 37.06
N ASN A 130 7.71 -3.22 36.38
CA ASN A 130 8.65 -4.23 36.91
C ASN A 130 8.00 -5.56 37.34
N SER A 131 6.74 -5.82 37.01
CA SER A 131 6.10 -7.11 37.18
C SER A 131 6.37 -8.03 35.98
N TRP A 132 6.05 -9.32 36.15
CA TRP A 132 6.14 -10.28 35.03
C TRP A 132 5.22 -9.87 33.84
N VAL A 133 4.08 -9.22 34.13
CA VAL A 133 3.16 -8.70 33.10
C VAL A 133 3.85 -7.62 32.24
N ASP A 134 4.52 -6.67 32.90
CA ASP A 134 5.29 -5.61 32.23
C ASP A 134 6.42 -6.24 31.38
N HIS A 135 7.18 -7.19 31.93
CA HIS A 135 8.23 -7.87 31.17
C HIS A 135 7.70 -8.64 29.96
N THR A 136 6.55 -9.31 30.10
CA THR A 136 5.91 -10.03 28.99
C THR A 136 5.44 -9.08 27.89
N ILE A 137 4.76 -7.98 28.24
CA ILE A 137 4.29 -6.97 27.27
C ILE A 137 5.48 -6.39 26.51
N ARG A 138 6.57 -6.04 27.20
CA ARG A 138 7.80 -5.53 26.59
C ARG A 138 8.45 -6.55 25.66
N ALA A 139 8.57 -7.81 26.10
CA ALA A 139 9.14 -8.88 25.28
C ALA A 139 8.33 -9.12 24.00
N VAL A 140 7.00 -9.22 24.10
CA VAL A 140 6.09 -9.38 22.95
C VAL A 140 6.16 -8.16 22.02
N SER A 141 6.19 -6.95 22.58
CA SER A 141 6.33 -5.71 21.82
C SER A 141 7.65 -5.64 21.06
N LEU A 142 8.75 -6.02 21.71
CA LEU A 142 10.07 -6.07 21.07
C LEU A 142 10.12 -7.10 19.95
N PHE A 143 9.53 -8.28 20.18
CA PHE A 143 9.40 -9.32 19.17
C PHE A 143 8.64 -8.83 17.93
N GLY A 144 7.49 -8.17 18.14
CA GLY A 144 6.69 -7.63 17.03
C GLY A 144 7.40 -6.57 16.18
N VAL A 145 8.23 -5.72 16.80
CA VAL A 145 9.00 -4.70 16.08
C VAL A 145 10.25 -5.28 15.40
N SER A 146 10.83 -6.36 15.96
CA SER A 146 12.07 -6.95 15.46
C SER A 146 11.86 -7.91 14.29
N MET A 147 10.66 -8.45 14.12
CA MET A 147 10.38 -9.40 13.05
C MET A 147 10.08 -8.69 11.72
N PRO A 148 10.62 -9.18 10.59
CA PRO A 148 10.19 -8.73 9.28
C PRO A 148 8.71 -9.06 9.07
N ILE A 149 7.90 -8.05 8.72
CA ILE A 149 6.44 -8.18 8.57
C ILE A 149 6.07 -9.29 7.59
N PHE A 150 6.77 -9.41 6.47
CA PHE A 150 6.51 -10.45 5.47
C PHE A 150 6.73 -11.87 6.03
N TRP A 151 7.74 -12.06 6.89
CA TRP A 151 8.02 -13.34 7.52
C TRP A 151 6.91 -13.71 8.53
N LEU A 152 6.49 -12.75 9.35
CA LEU A 152 5.34 -12.94 10.25
C LEU A 152 4.07 -13.28 9.46
N ALA A 153 3.84 -12.60 8.34
CA ALA A 153 2.68 -12.86 7.46
C ALA A 153 2.67 -14.30 6.92
N ILE A 154 3.80 -14.79 6.44
CA ILE A 154 3.91 -16.15 5.92
C ILE A 154 3.63 -17.17 7.02
N ILE A 155 4.22 -17.02 8.22
CA ILE A 155 3.98 -17.93 9.34
C ILE A 155 2.52 -17.91 9.77
N MET A 156 1.91 -16.73 9.90
CA MET A 156 0.52 -16.60 10.29
C MET A 156 -0.42 -17.22 9.24
N LEU A 157 -0.14 -17.04 7.95
CA LEU A 157 -0.89 -17.72 6.90
C LEU A 157 -0.75 -19.25 6.98
N ILE A 158 0.44 -19.77 7.20
CA ILE A 158 0.65 -21.21 7.35
C ILE A 158 -0.15 -21.74 8.55
N ILE A 159 -0.11 -21.06 9.68
CA ILE A 159 -0.81 -21.52 10.90
C ILE A 159 -2.33 -21.37 10.75
N PHE A 160 -2.82 -20.17 10.45
CA PHE A 160 -4.26 -19.86 10.55
C PHE A 160 -5.06 -20.24 9.31
N TYR A 161 -4.45 -20.14 8.12
CA TYR A 161 -5.10 -20.56 6.88
C TYR A 161 -4.88 -22.05 6.59
N TYR A 162 -3.60 -22.50 6.53
CA TYR A 162 -3.31 -23.85 6.06
C TYR A 162 -3.60 -24.92 7.10
N TYR A 163 -3.15 -24.77 8.36
CA TYR A 163 -3.34 -25.78 9.41
C TYR A 163 -4.69 -25.67 10.12
N LEU A 164 -5.13 -24.47 10.45
CA LEU A 164 -6.36 -24.26 11.23
C LEU A 164 -7.60 -24.01 10.36
N GLY A 165 -7.43 -23.50 9.13
CA GLY A 165 -8.54 -23.23 8.22
C GLY A 165 -9.53 -22.18 8.72
N ILE A 166 -9.09 -21.27 9.62
CA ILE A 166 -9.98 -20.30 10.28
C ILE A 166 -9.89 -18.88 9.69
N VAL A 167 -9.01 -18.66 8.72
CA VAL A 167 -8.93 -17.39 7.99
C VAL A 167 -8.85 -17.65 6.50
N PRO A 168 -9.34 -16.74 5.64
CA PRO A 168 -9.20 -16.85 4.19
C PRO A 168 -7.76 -16.64 3.74
N SER A 169 -7.42 -17.13 2.53
CA SER A 169 -6.05 -17.09 2.00
C SER A 169 -5.65 -15.72 1.49
N SER A 170 -6.46 -15.15 0.63
CA SER A 170 -6.18 -13.93 -0.13
C SER A 170 -7.47 -13.27 -0.56
N GLN A 171 -7.37 -12.10 -1.21
CA GLN A 171 -8.48 -11.30 -1.68
C GLN A 171 -9.20 -10.50 -0.59
N ARG A 172 -10.26 -9.78 -0.97
CA ARG A 172 -11.04 -8.91 -0.09
C ARG A 172 -12.41 -9.49 0.27
N ILE A 173 -12.83 -10.52 -0.47
CA ILE A 173 -14.08 -11.26 -0.32
C ILE A 173 -13.91 -12.64 -0.98
N ASP A 174 -14.65 -13.64 -0.58
CA ASP A 174 -14.60 -14.98 -1.16
C ASP A 174 -15.02 -14.96 -2.64
N LEU A 175 -14.44 -15.86 -3.43
CA LEU A 175 -14.65 -15.91 -4.89
C LEU A 175 -16.05 -16.33 -5.32
N ASP A 176 -16.77 -17.02 -4.45
CA ASP A 176 -18.15 -17.47 -4.64
C ASP A 176 -19.18 -16.41 -4.23
N MET A 177 -18.74 -15.32 -3.62
CA MET A 177 -19.60 -14.21 -3.22
C MET A 177 -19.63 -13.11 -4.27
N GLU A 178 -20.73 -12.38 -4.34
CA GLU A 178 -20.85 -11.22 -5.22
C GLU A 178 -19.94 -10.09 -4.76
N ILE A 179 -19.22 -9.49 -5.72
CA ILE A 179 -18.41 -8.31 -5.45
C ILE A 179 -19.35 -7.15 -5.08
N PRO A 180 -19.11 -6.44 -3.96
CA PRO A 180 -19.95 -5.31 -3.56
C PRO A 180 -20.05 -4.27 -4.66
N LYS A 181 -21.25 -3.67 -4.80
CA LYS A 181 -21.43 -2.56 -5.73
C LYS A 181 -20.48 -1.43 -5.36
N GLN A 182 -19.56 -1.11 -6.26
CA GLN A 182 -18.55 -0.09 -6.03
C GLN A 182 -19.18 1.31 -6.00
N ILE A 183 -19.30 1.88 -4.80
CA ILE A 183 -19.74 3.26 -4.54
C ILE A 183 -18.53 4.11 -4.20
N THR A 184 -17.75 3.65 -3.22
CA THR A 184 -16.54 4.31 -2.73
C THR A 184 -15.27 3.51 -3.04
N GLY A 185 -15.40 2.21 -3.32
CA GLY A 185 -14.31 1.25 -3.48
C GLY A 185 -13.83 0.63 -2.16
N PHE A 186 -14.35 1.08 -1.02
CA PHE A 186 -14.12 0.48 0.30
C PHE A 186 -15.17 -0.60 0.54
N TYR A 187 -14.77 -1.85 0.62
CA TYR A 187 -15.73 -2.96 0.74
C TYR A 187 -16.56 -2.90 2.01
N LEU A 188 -15.98 -2.50 3.14
CA LEU A 188 -16.72 -2.33 4.39
C LEU A 188 -17.79 -1.25 4.28
N ILE A 189 -17.48 -0.13 3.64
CA ILE A 189 -18.42 0.98 3.46
C ILE A 189 -19.48 0.61 2.42
N ASP A 190 -19.07 0.05 1.29
CA ASP A 190 -19.95 -0.26 0.18
C ASP A 190 -20.94 -1.37 0.53
N THR A 191 -20.52 -2.38 1.29
CA THR A 191 -21.40 -3.45 1.79
C THR A 191 -22.41 -2.92 2.81
N LEU A 192 -21.98 -2.05 3.74
CA LEU A 192 -22.89 -1.40 4.69
C LEU A 192 -23.90 -0.48 3.96
N ALA A 193 -23.45 0.31 3.00
CA ALA A 193 -24.31 1.24 2.27
C ALA A 193 -25.36 0.53 1.40
N THR A 194 -25.07 -0.68 0.94
CA THR A 194 -25.95 -1.51 0.12
C THR A 194 -26.80 -2.50 0.94
N GLY A 195 -26.58 -2.61 2.26
CA GLY A 195 -27.24 -3.59 3.10
C GLY A 195 -26.80 -5.04 2.85
N TYR A 196 -25.66 -5.24 2.21
CA TYR A 196 -25.08 -6.54 1.91
C TYR A 196 -24.30 -7.08 3.12
N TRP A 197 -25.04 -7.57 4.14
CA TRP A 197 -24.47 -7.99 5.42
C TRP A 197 -23.53 -9.19 5.33
N ASP A 198 -23.84 -10.18 4.48
CA ASP A 198 -22.96 -11.33 4.29
C ASP A 198 -21.62 -10.91 3.71
N GLY A 199 -21.63 -10.02 2.71
CA GLY A 199 -20.43 -9.43 2.15
C GLY A 199 -19.64 -8.59 3.16
N PHE A 200 -20.32 -7.89 4.08
CA PHE A 200 -19.67 -7.13 5.14
C PHE A 200 -18.89 -8.05 6.09
N PHE A 201 -19.53 -9.07 6.65
CA PHE A 201 -18.88 -9.99 7.58
C PHE A 201 -17.75 -10.78 6.91
N ASN A 202 -17.93 -11.16 5.66
CA ASN A 202 -16.90 -11.84 4.88
C ASN A 202 -15.71 -10.91 4.64
N SER A 203 -15.92 -9.64 4.23
CA SER A 203 -14.85 -8.65 4.07
C SER A 203 -14.11 -8.36 5.37
N VAL A 204 -14.81 -8.27 6.50
CA VAL A 204 -14.18 -8.15 7.82
C VAL A 204 -13.28 -9.36 8.10
N HIS A 205 -13.74 -10.57 7.80
CA HIS A 205 -12.98 -11.81 7.99
C HIS A 205 -11.68 -11.80 7.17
N HIS A 206 -11.74 -11.35 5.91
CA HIS A 206 -10.55 -11.18 5.06
C HIS A 206 -9.56 -10.14 5.58
N LEU A 207 -10.04 -9.10 6.26
CA LEU A 207 -9.21 -8.06 6.84
C LEU A 207 -8.58 -8.43 8.20
N MET A 208 -9.12 -9.42 8.93
CA MET A 208 -8.67 -9.73 10.29
C MET A 208 -7.18 -10.07 10.36
N LEU A 209 -6.73 -11.07 9.60
CA LEU A 209 -5.35 -11.53 9.67
C LEU A 209 -4.36 -10.47 9.17
N PRO A 210 -4.51 -9.86 7.98
CA PRO A 210 -3.58 -8.83 7.52
C PRO A 210 -3.57 -7.59 8.43
N SER A 211 -4.72 -7.19 8.98
CA SER A 211 -4.77 -6.08 9.93
C SER A 211 -4.07 -6.40 11.25
N PHE A 212 -4.20 -7.63 11.75
CA PHE A 212 -3.44 -8.10 12.91
C PHE A 212 -1.94 -8.02 12.64
N ILE A 213 -1.46 -8.55 11.53
CA ILE A 213 -0.04 -8.60 11.17
C ILE A 213 0.56 -7.19 11.08
N LEU A 214 -0.09 -6.29 10.33
CA LEU A 214 0.37 -4.91 10.19
C LEU A 214 0.27 -4.13 11.52
N GLY A 215 -0.85 -4.30 12.22
CA GLY A 215 -1.10 -3.62 13.49
C GLY A 215 -0.18 -4.10 14.60
N PHE A 216 0.24 -5.36 14.60
CA PHE A 216 1.07 -5.94 15.66
C PHE A 216 2.41 -5.20 15.84
N SER A 217 3.07 -4.83 14.75
CA SER A 217 4.29 -4.03 14.80
C SER A 217 4.05 -2.64 15.40
N VAL A 218 2.89 -2.03 15.10
CA VAL A 218 2.50 -0.71 15.60
C VAL A 218 2.07 -0.78 17.08
N VAL A 219 1.42 -1.88 17.52
CA VAL A 219 1.09 -2.14 18.92
C VAL A 219 2.32 -2.03 19.81
N GLY A 220 3.44 -2.66 19.39
CA GLY A 220 4.69 -2.62 20.14
C GLY A 220 5.24 -1.19 20.29
N LEU A 221 5.10 -0.36 19.27
CA LEU A 221 5.49 1.04 19.32
C LEU A 221 4.59 1.85 20.27
N LEU A 222 3.26 1.72 20.13
CA LEU A 222 2.28 2.43 20.97
C LEU A 222 2.41 2.04 22.44
N ALA A 223 2.51 0.74 22.74
CA ALA A 223 2.67 0.26 24.12
C ALA A 223 3.95 0.78 24.80
N ARG A 224 4.97 1.15 24.04
CA ARG A 224 6.21 1.72 24.56
C ARG A 224 6.12 3.24 24.82
N VAL A 225 5.29 3.96 24.04
CA VAL A 225 5.16 5.42 24.15
C VAL A 225 4.08 5.81 25.17
N THR A 226 3.10 4.95 25.41
CA THR A 226 2.04 5.12 26.42
C THR A 226 2.55 4.74 27.81
#